data_bd009dee3d2be6f6eedb725d643af158
#
_entry.id   bd009dee3d2be6f6eedb725d643af158
#
_cell.length_a   1.000
_cell.length_b   1.000
_cell.length_c   1.000
_cell.angle_alpha   90.00
_cell.angle_beta   90.00
_cell.angle_gamma   90.00
#
_symmetry.space_group_name_H-M   'P 1'
#
loop_
_entity.id
_entity.type
_entity.pdbx_description
1 polymer ?
#
loop_
_entity_poly.entity_id
_entity_poly.type
_entity_poly.pdbx_seq_one_letter_code
_entity_poly.pdbx_strand_id
1 'polypeptide(L)'
;MGWRAIALALALALSGAAAAQTEGLPLVVVDQERILQQSLAGKALLAEEEALTTRLIEERRSLERAFEEEERALAARRDELSREAFAREAADFDARVRAARTAQDEKAIALQRSIEANRKRFLDSLQPVLVEVMQRFGASVMLDVRAVLLADPSLDVTGEVISRLDELYRAGQEDQTPPDRP
;
A
#
# COMPACT_ATOMS: atom_id res chain seq x y z
N MET A 1 -11.71 74.87 -61.83
CA MET A 1 -10.64 75.08 -60.84
C MET A 1 -10.93 74.19 -59.68
N GLY A 2 -10.18 73.14 -59.65
CA GLY A 2 -10.47 71.99 -58.75
C GLY A 2 -9.69 72.04 -57.46
N TRP A 3 -10.34 71.75 -56.38
CA TRP A 3 -9.69 71.53 -55.11
C TRP A 3 -9.73 70.07 -54.77
N ARG A 4 -8.57 69.48 -54.84
CA ARG A 4 -8.39 68.08 -54.45
C ARG A 4 -8.22 68.00 -52.95
N ALA A 5 -9.24 67.51 -52.24
CA ALA A 5 -9.15 67.17 -50.83
C ALA A 5 -8.43 65.84 -50.67
N ILE A 6 -7.29 65.89 -49.98
CA ILE A 6 -6.52 64.69 -49.63
C ILE A 6 -7.10 64.21 -48.27
N ALA A 7 -7.84 63.10 -48.34
CA ALA A 7 -8.28 62.43 -47.14
C ALA A 7 -7.14 61.55 -46.59
N LEU A 8 -6.56 61.94 -45.46
CA LEU A 8 -5.59 61.16 -44.71
C LEU A 8 -6.30 60.10 -43.87
N ALA A 9 -6.31 58.87 -44.36
CA ALA A 9 -6.82 57.72 -43.60
C ALA A 9 -5.80 57.30 -42.55
N LEU A 10 -6.10 57.66 -41.29
CA LEU A 10 -5.33 57.18 -40.14
C LEU A 10 -5.78 55.75 -39.79
N ALA A 11 -5.03 54.76 -40.23
CA ALA A 11 -5.25 53.39 -39.84
C ALA A 11 -4.73 53.16 -38.38
N LEU A 12 -5.64 53.12 -37.42
CA LEU A 12 -5.36 52.67 -36.06
C LEU A 12 -5.11 51.15 -36.12
N ALA A 13 -3.86 50.74 -36.10
CA ALA A 13 -3.48 49.34 -35.84
C ALA A 13 -3.79 49.03 -34.37
N LEU A 14 -4.96 48.42 -34.08
CA LEU A 14 -5.20 47.75 -32.82
C LEU A 14 -4.24 46.53 -32.74
N SER A 15 -3.10 46.77 -32.13
CA SER A 15 -2.23 45.66 -31.67
C SER A 15 -2.96 44.95 -30.53
N GLY A 16 -3.73 43.91 -30.87
CA GLY A 16 -4.24 42.99 -29.88
C GLY A 16 -3.05 42.32 -29.20
N ALA A 17 -2.76 42.77 -27.97
CA ALA A 17 -1.90 42.02 -27.09
C ALA A 17 -2.59 40.67 -26.83
N ALA A 18 -2.16 39.64 -27.56
CA ALA A 18 -2.46 38.27 -27.20
C ALA A 18 -1.86 38.07 -25.80
N ALA A 19 -2.72 38.18 -24.75
CA ALA A 19 -2.36 37.69 -23.46
C ALA A 19 -2.02 36.21 -23.66
N ALA A 20 -0.74 35.89 -23.64
CA ALA A 20 -0.29 34.51 -23.51
C ALA A 20 -0.91 34.03 -22.18
N GLN A 21 -2.05 33.35 -22.26
CA GLN A 21 -2.55 32.54 -21.18
C GLN A 21 -1.43 31.53 -20.93
N THR A 22 -0.69 31.74 -19.87
CA THR A 22 0.14 30.71 -19.28
C THR A 22 -0.85 29.66 -18.80
N GLU A 23 -1.26 28.77 -19.69
CA GLU A 23 -1.95 27.56 -19.27
C GLU A 23 -1.00 26.90 -18.30
N GLY A 24 -1.27 27.07 -17.00
CA GLY A 24 -0.53 26.37 -15.96
C GLY A 24 -0.57 24.89 -16.30
N LEU A 25 0.55 24.20 -16.16
CA LEU A 25 0.60 22.76 -16.38
C LEU A 25 -0.53 22.14 -15.54
N PRO A 26 -1.50 21.46 -16.15
CA PRO A 26 -2.61 20.87 -15.41
C PRO A 26 -2.03 19.85 -14.43
N LEU A 27 -2.24 20.09 -13.16
CA LEU A 27 -1.69 19.33 -12.06
C LEU A 27 -2.86 18.75 -11.25
N VAL A 28 -2.71 17.51 -10.79
CA VAL A 28 -3.61 16.87 -9.84
C VAL A 28 -2.83 16.32 -8.64
N VAL A 29 -3.52 16.13 -7.53
CA VAL A 29 -2.95 15.52 -6.33
C VAL A 29 -3.67 14.22 -6.00
N VAL A 30 -2.94 13.30 -5.37
CA VAL A 30 -3.44 12.00 -4.96
C VAL A 30 -2.90 11.66 -3.58
N ASP A 31 -3.72 11.02 -2.74
CA ASP A 31 -3.36 10.50 -1.44
C ASP A 31 -3.22 8.97 -1.52
N GLN A 32 -1.97 8.49 -1.66
CA GLN A 32 -1.66 7.07 -1.75
C GLN A 32 -2.05 6.31 -0.47
N GLU A 33 -1.90 6.93 0.69
CA GLU A 33 -2.30 6.31 1.96
C GLU A 33 -3.81 6.11 2.03
N ARG A 34 -4.58 7.11 1.62
CA ARG A 34 -6.04 7.03 1.53
C ARG A 34 -6.49 5.96 0.52
N ILE A 35 -5.79 5.82 -0.62
CA ILE A 35 -6.05 4.75 -1.58
C ILE A 35 -5.85 3.38 -0.92
N LEU A 36 -4.72 3.17 -0.23
CA LEU A 36 -4.44 1.91 0.47
C LEU A 36 -5.51 1.60 1.53
N GLN A 37 -5.93 2.58 2.30
CA GLN A 37 -6.88 2.39 3.41
C GLN A 37 -8.34 2.24 2.96
N GLN A 38 -8.73 2.82 1.83
CA GLN A 38 -10.13 2.94 1.44
C GLN A 38 -10.53 2.06 0.25
N SER A 39 -9.62 1.74 -0.67
CA SER A 39 -9.92 0.86 -1.79
C SER A 39 -10.16 -0.58 -1.35
N LEU A 40 -10.93 -1.34 -2.14
CA LEU A 40 -11.18 -2.77 -1.88
C LEU A 40 -9.88 -3.57 -1.90
N ALA A 41 -9.01 -3.33 -2.88
CA ALA A 41 -7.72 -4.00 -2.98
C ALA A 41 -6.81 -3.68 -1.78
N GLY A 42 -6.75 -2.41 -1.36
CA GLY A 42 -5.97 -1.98 -0.21
C GLY A 42 -6.48 -2.57 1.11
N LYS A 43 -7.81 -2.55 1.32
CA LYS A 43 -8.42 -3.19 2.50
C LYS A 43 -8.15 -4.69 2.56
N ALA A 44 -8.24 -5.39 1.43
CA ALA A 44 -7.93 -6.81 1.36
C ALA A 44 -6.47 -7.08 1.73
N LEU A 45 -5.54 -6.27 1.22
CA LEU A 45 -4.12 -6.35 1.56
C LEU A 45 -3.88 -6.14 3.06
N LEU A 46 -4.45 -5.08 3.64
CA LEU A 46 -4.28 -4.79 5.08
C LEU A 46 -4.87 -5.88 5.97
N ALA A 47 -6.02 -6.44 5.59
CA ALA A 47 -6.64 -7.55 6.31
C ALA A 47 -5.78 -8.83 6.24
N GLU A 48 -5.14 -9.11 5.11
CA GLU A 48 -4.20 -10.23 4.98
C GLU A 48 -2.96 -10.02 5.87
N GLU A 49 -2.37 -8.82 5.86
CA GLU A 49 -1.24 -8.46 6.72
C GLU A 49 -1.57 -8.64 8.21
N GLU A 50 -2.75 -8.19 8.64
CA GLU A 50 -3.24 -8.35 10.02
C GLU A 50 -3.43 -9.83 10.37
N ALA A 51 -4.06 -10.62 9.50
CA ALA A 51 -4.28 -12.04 9.71
C ALA A 51 -2.96 -12.83 9.85
N LEU A 52 -1.98 -12.54 9.00
CA LEU A 52 -0.65 -13.16 9.06
C LEU A 52 0.10 -12.79 10.33
N THR A 53 0.04 -11.52 10.72
CA THR A 53 0.66 -11.03 11.96
C THR A 53 0.03 -11.67 13.19
N THR A 54 -1.30 -11.72 13.24
CA THR A 54 -2.05 -12.35 14.34
C THR A 54 -1.69 -13.83 14.45
N ARG A 55 -1.65 -14.56 13.32
CA ARG A 55 -1.27 -15.98 13.31
C ARG A 55 0.13 -16.20 13.87
N LEU A 56 1.11 -15.37 13.52
CA LEU A 56 2.47 -15.48 14.05
C LEU A 56 2.53 -15.23 15.56
N ILE A 57 1.77 -14.25 16.05
CA ILE A 57 1.66 -13.93 17.49
C ILE A 57 1.02 -15.11 18.25
N GLU A 58 -0.04 -15.69 17.71
CA GLU A 58 -0.73 -16.84 18.33
C GLU A 58 0.15 -18.08 18.36
N GLU A 59 0.88 -18.36 17.27
CA GLU A 59 1.85 -19.45 17.22
C GLU A 59 2.93 -19.27 18.30
N ARG A 60 3.50 -18.08 18.41
CA ARG A 60 4.51 -17.75 19.44
C ARG A 60 3.97 -18.00 20.84
N ARG A 61 2.78 -17.48 21.15
CA ARG A 61 2.13 -17.68 22.46
C ARG A 61 1.83 -19.16 22.75
N SER A 62 1.47 -19.92 21.73
CA SER A 62 1.22 -21.36 21.88
C SER A 62 2.51 -22.11 22.21
N LEU A 63 3.61 -21.80 21.54
CA LEU A 63 4.92 -22.36 21.82
C LEU A 63 5.43 -21.99 23.22
N GLU A 64 5.27 -20.74 23.64
CA GLU A 64 5.64 -20.28 24.97
C GLU A 64 4.90 -21.08 26.08
N ARG A 65 3.59 -21.23 25.95
CA ARG A 65 2.80 -22.04 26.90
C ARG A 65 3.24 -23.52 26.92
N ALA A 66 3.49 -24.10 25.74
CA ALA A 66 3.92 -25.48 25.66
C ALA A 66 5.29 -25.70 26.35
N PHE A 67 6.24 -24.78 26.15
CA PHE A 67 7.53 -24.84 26.82
C PHE A 67 7.42 -24.59 28.34
N GLU A 68 6.57 -23.68 28.80
CA GLU A 68 6.32 -23.49 30.21
C GLU A 68 5.73 -24.76 30.91
N GLU A 69 4.81 -25.44 30.24
CA GLU A 69 4.22 -26.70 30.75
C GLU A 69 5.28 -27.80 30.77
N GLU A 70 6.10 -27.92 29.75
CA GLU A 70 7.17 -28.91 29.67
C GLU A 70 8.27 -28.65 30.71
N GLU A 71 8.66 -27.39 30.94
CA GLU A 71 9.62 -26.99 31.99
C GLU A 71 9.12 -27.38 33.38
N ARG A 72 7.84 -27.09 33.66
CA ARG A 72 7.20 -27.48 34.94
C ARG A 72 7.17 -29.00 35.13
N ALA A 73 6.86 -29.75 34.04
CA ALA A 73 6.84 -31.19 34.09
C ALA A 73 8.24 -31.79 34.29
N LEU A 74 9.26 -31.23 33.67
CA LEU A 74 10.64 -31.62 33.86
C LEU A 74 11.12 -31.32 35.28
N ALA A 75 10.81 -30.14 35.80
CA ALA A 75 11.13 -29.75 37.19
C ALA A 75 10.48 -30.68 38.22
N ALA A 76 9.23 -31.09 38.03
CA ALA A 76 8.51 -32.00 38.93
C ALA A 76 9.17 -33.41 38.99
N ARG A 77 9.82 -33.85 37.92
CA ARG A 77 10.51 -35.15 37.85
C ARG A 77 11.95 -35.13 38.35
N ARG A 78 12.44 -33.98 38.85
CA ARG A 78 13.83 -33.79 39.25
C ARG A 78 14.29 -34.83 40.29
N ASP A 79 13.44 -35.13 41.26
CA ASP A 79 13.76 -36.06 42.37
C ASP A 79 13.60 -37.55 41.96
N GLU A 80 12.93 -37.82 40.85
CA GLU A 80 12.71 -39.16 40.31
C GLU A 80 13.83 -39.58 39.35
N LEU A 81 14.58 -38.63 38.79
CA LEU A 81 15.64 -38.85 37.81
C LEU A 81 17.03 -38.86 38.45
N SER A 82 17.94 -39.66 37.89
CA SER A 82 19.38 -39.50 38.20
C SER A 82 19.84 -38.13 37.78
N ARG A 83 20.92 -37.62 38.39
CA ARG A 83 21.51 -36.32 38.06
C ARG A 83 21.88 -36.25 36.57
N GLU A 84 22.43 -37.34 36.00
CA GLU A 84 22.86 -37.44 34.60
C GLU A 84 21.66 -37.52 33.66
N ALA A 85 20.56 -38.18 34.05
CA ALA A 85 19.34 -38.25 33.28
C ALA A 85 18.66 -36.88 33.20
N PHE A 86 18.51 -36.21 34.34
CA PHE A 86 17.97 -34.87 34.41
C PHE A 86 18.77 -33.85 33.59
N ALA A 87 20.11 -33.92 33.70
CA ALA A 87 20.98 -33.00 32.91
C ALA A 87 20.82 -33.20 31.41
N ARG A 88 20.65 -34.45 30.93
CA ARG A 88 20.38 -34.71 29.52
C ARG A 88 19.04 -34.16 29.04
N GLU A 89 17.97 -34.45 29.79
CA GLU A 89 16.61 -33.93 29.48
C GLU A 89 16.57 -32.41 29.51
N ALA A 90 17.22 -31.74 30.45
CA ALA A 90 17.32 -30.29 30.52
C ALA A 90 18.10 -29.71 29.33
N ALA A 91 19.23 -30.34 28.94
CA ALA A 91 19.99 -29.88 27.79
C ALA A 91 19.22 -30.03 26.46
N ASP A 92 18.46 -31.11 26.32
CA ASP A 92 17.56 -31.31 25.16
C ASP A 92 16.43 -30.29 25.12
N PHE A 93 15.79 -30.02 26.26
CA PHE A 93 14.78 -28.97 26.39
C PHE A 93 15.33 -27.59 25.99
N ASP A 94 16.48 -27.20 26.55
CA ASP A 94 17.15 -25.94 26.21
C ASP A 94 17.48 -25.83 24.72
N ALA A 95 17.92 -26.95 24.09
CA ALA A 95 18.22 -26.97 22.67
C ALA A 95 16.94 -26.72 21.81
N ARG A 96 15.82 -27.36 22.20
CA ARG A 96 14.52 -27.16 21.51
C ARG A 96 13.99 -25.74 21.67
N VAL A 97 14.10 -25.17 22.88
CA VAL A 97 13.69 -23.77 23.13
C VAL A 97 14.50 -22.81 22.26
N ARG A 98 15.83 -22.98 22.19
CA ARG A 98 16.68 -22.16 21.33
C ARG A 98 16.33 -22.30 19.86
N ALA A 99 16.14 -23.52 19.36
CA ALA A 99 15.76 -23.77 17.99
C ALA A 99 14.40 -23.14 17.63
N ALA A 100 13.40 -23.28 18.54
CA ALA A 100 12.09 -22.67 18.34
C ALA A 100 12.15 -21.13 18.31
N ARG A 101 12.94 -20.51 19.18
CA ARG A 101 13.13 -19.04 19.17
C ARG A 101 13.76 -18.59 17.84
N THR A 102 14.83 -19.25 17.39
CA THR A 102 15.44 -18.95 16.10
C THR A 102 14.44 -19.07 14.95
N ALA A 103 13.65 -20.16 14.93
CA ALA A 103 12.63 -20.34 13.89
C ALA A 103 11.53 -19.27 13.93
N GLN A 104 11.12 -18.81 15.12
CA GLN A 104 10.15 -17.71 15.25
C GLN A 104 10.74 -16.37 14.77
N ASP A 105 12.00 -16.09 15.05
CA ASP A 105 12.68 -14.89 14.56
C ASP A 105 12.81 -14.89 13.03
N GLU A 106 13.15 -16.04 12.43
CA GLU A 106 13.19 -16.21 10.98
C GLU A 106 11.81 -16.01 10.34
N LYS A 107 10.74 -16.55 10.96
CA LYS A 107 9.36 -16.31 10.49
C LYS A 107 8.97 -14.84 10.57
N ALA A 108 9.34 -14.13 11.63
CA ALA A 108 9.06 -12.71 11.77
C ALA A 108 9.74 -11.88 10.67
N ILE A 109 11.01 -12.19 10.37
CA ILE A 109 11.76 -11.55 9.27
C ILE A 109 11.11 -11.86 7.92
N ALA A 110 10.72 -13.12 7.69
CA ALA A 110 10.07 -13.53 6.44
C ALA A 110 8.71 -12.83 6.26
N LEU A 111 7.92 -12.72 7.33
CA LEU A 111 6.65 -12.00 7.33
C LEU A 111 6.86 -10.52 6.97
N GLN A 112 7.82 -9.86 7.61
CA GLN A 112 8.13 -8.44 7.31
C GLN A 112 8.49 -8.25 5.84
N ARG A 113 9.34 -9.10 5.28
CA ARG A 113 9.69 -9.06 3.85
C ARG A 113 8.48 -9.29 2.94
N SER A 114 7.58 -10.20 3.34
CA SER A 114 6.36 -10.46 2.58
C SER A 114 5.43 -9.23 2.57
N ILE A 115 5.25 -8.58 3.72
CA ILE A 115 4.47 -7.34 3.86
C ILE A 115 5.04 -6.26 2.94
N GLU A 116 6.35 -6.03 2.98
CA GLU A 116 7.01 -5.02 2.12
C GLU A 116 6.84 -5.34 0.63
N ALA A 117 7.01 -6.61 0.25
CA ALA A 117 6.83 -7.05 -1.13
C ALA A 117 5.38 -6.91 -1.61
N ASN A 118 4.40 -7.20 -0.75
CA ASN A 118 2.98 -7.07 -1.05
C ASN A 118 2.59 -5.60 -1.23
N ARG A 119 3.05 -4.73 -0.34
CA ARG A 119 2.83 -3.28 -0.45
C ARG A 119 3.46 -2.70 -1.71
N LYS A 120 4.68 -3.14 -2.04
CA LYS A 120 5.31 -2.75 -3.31
C LYS A 120 4.47 -3.18 -4.51
N ARG A 121 4.01 -4.43 -4.54
CA ARG A 121 3.13 -4.94 -5.63
C ARG A 121 1.83 -4.14 -5.74
N PHE A 122 1.23 -3.78 -4.60
CA PHE A 122 0.06 -2.91 -4.58
C PHE A 122 0.36 -1.56 -5.22
N LEU A 123 1.43 -0.88 -4.82
CA LEU A 123 1.84 0.41 -5.41
C LEU A 123 2.17 0.28 -6.91
N ASP A 124 2.87 -0.78 -7.32
CA ASP A 124 3.15 -1.05 -8.73
C ASP A 124 1.85 -1.24 -9.54
N SER A 125 0.82 -1.87 -8.95
CA SER A 125 -0.49 -2.06 -9.57
C SER A 125 -1.32 -0.78 -9.70
N LEU A 126 -1.04 0.24 -8.89
CA LEU A 126 -1.69 1.56 -9.00
C LEU A 126 -1.23 2.34 -10.23
N GLN A 127 0.00 2.13 -10.70
CA GLN A 127 0.59 2.97 -11.74
C GLN A 127 -0.29 3.09 -13.00
N PRO A 128 -0.83 2.01 -13.61
CA PRO A 128 -1.71 2.14 -14.76
C PRO A 128 -3.00 2.91 -14.45
N VAL A 129 -3.56 2.75 -13.25
CA VAL A 129 -4.76 3.47 -12.82
C VAL A 129 -4.47 4.96 -12.65
N LEU A 130 -3.34 5.31 -12.05
CA LEU A 130 -2.90 6.70 -11.90
C LEU A 130 -2.72 7.38 -13.27
N VAL A 131 -2.11 6.68 -14.25
CA VAL A 131 -1.95 7.19 -15.60
C VAL A 131 -3.31 7.39 -16.29
N GLU A 132 -4.23 6.43 -16.18
CA GLU A 132 -5.58 6.54 -16.75
C GLU A 132 -6.34 7.74 -16.16
N VAL A 133 -6.32 7.91 -14.83
CA VAL A 133 -6.98 9.04 -14.16
C VAL A 133 -6.31 10.37 -14.55
N MET A 134 -4.98 10.43 -14.55
CA MET A 134 -4.24 11.62 -14.98
C MET A 134 -4.65 12.05 -16.40
N GLN A 135 -4.76 11.11 -17.35
CA GLN A 135 -5.20 11.39 -18.72
C GLN A 135 -6.65 11.87 -18.77
N ARG A 136 -7.55 11.26 -17.98
CA ARG A 136 -8.97 11.66 -17.90
C ARG A 136 -9.13 13.12 -17.45
N PHE A 137 -8.28 13.57 -16.52
CA PHE A 137 -8.28 14.95 -16.03
C PHE A 137 -7.39 15.90 -16.86
N GLY A 138 -6.79 15.41 -17.95
CA GLY A 138 -5.89 16.21 -18.79
C GLY A 138 -4.65 16.70 -18.04
N ALA A 139 -4.30 16.05 -16.93
CA ALA A 139 -3.17 16.46 -16.11
C ALA A 139 -1.85 16.01 -16.71
N SER A 140 -0.86 16.87 -16.61
CA SER A 140 0.52 16.59 -17.01
C SER A 140 1.40 16.15 -15.85
N VAL A 141 0.96 16.44 -14.61
CA VAL A 141 1.67 16.11 -13.38
C VAL A 141 0.68 15.61 -12.32
N MET A 142 1.03 14.54 -11.64
CA MET A 142 0.34 14.05 -10.45
C MET A 142 1.33 14.04 -9.28
N LEU A 143 0.94 14.64 -8.16
CA LEU A 143 1.75 14.71 -6.95
C LEU A 143 1.06 13.97 -5.80
N ASP A 144 1.87 13.34 -4.95
CA ASP A 144 1.35 12.85 -3.67
C ASP A 144 1.02 14.03 -2.76
N VAL A 145 -0.16 13.99 -2.10
CA VAL A 145 -0.63 15.05 -1.20
C VAL A 145 0.39 15.40 -0.10
N ARG A 146 1.21 14.43 0.33
CA ARG A 146 2.26 14.63 1.34
C ARG A 146 3.44 15.48 0.85
N ALA A 147 3.59 15.62 -0.46
CA ALA A 147 4.61 16.51 -1.06
C ALA A 147 4.07 17.92 -1.31
N VAL A 148 2.79 18.20 -1.01
CA VAL A 148 2.10 19.44 -1.30
C VAL A 148 1.75 20.15 0.01
N LEU A 149 2.19 21.39 0.18
CA LEU A 149 1.86 22.17 1.38
C LEU A 149 0.40 22.64 1.40
N LEU A 150 -0.13 23.02 0.25
CA LEU A 150 -1.50 23.49 0.07
C LEU A 150 -1.95 23.23 -1.36
N ALA A 151 -3.13 22.66 -1.55
CA ALA A 151 -3.76 22.45 -2.84
C ALA A 151 -5.24 22.83 -2.76
N ASP A 152 -5.81 23.26 -3.88
CA ASP A 152 -7.26 23.37 -4.01
C ASP A 152 -7.88 21.97 -3.94
N PRO A 153 -8.96 21.75 -3.16
CA PRO A 153 -9.62 20.45 -3.07
C PRO A 153 -10.09 19.87 -4.41
N SER A 154 -10.36 20.73 -5.39
CA SER A 154 -10.74 20.30 -6.76
C SER A 154 -9.63 19.58 -7.52
N LEU A 155 -8.38 19.70 -7.07
CA LEU A 155 -7.24 18.99 -7.64
C LEU A 155 -7.06 17.58 -7.09
N ASP A 156 -7.75 17.22 -6.00
CA ASP A 156 -7.67 15.89 -5.38
C ASP A 156 -8.50 14.87 -6.18
N VAL A 157 -7.80 13.99 -6.90
CA VAL A 157 -8.40 12.92 -7.71
C VAL A 157 -8.36 11.55 -7.00
N THR A 158 -8.11 11.53 -5.70
CA THR A 158 -7.98 10.27 -4.94
C THR A 158 -9.25 9.43 -5.01
N GLY A 159 -10.43 10.06 -4.96
CA GLY A 159 -11.71 9.37 -5.06
C GLY A 159 -11.89 8.63 -6.39
N GLU A 160 -11.49 9.25 -7.48
CA GLU A 160 -11.54 8.68 -8.84
C GLU A 160 -10.59 7.50 -8.98
N VAL A 161 -9.38 7.61 -8.41
CA VAL A 161 -8.42 6.50 -8.38
C VAL A 161 -8.98 5.31 -7.59
N ILE A 162 -9.56 5.56 -6.40
CA ILE A 162 -10.19 4.51 -5.58
C ILE A 162 -11.33 3.84 -6.35
N SER A 163 -12.23 4.63 -6.95
CA SER A 163 -13.37 4.10 -7.71
C SER A 163 -12.90 3.19 -8.85
N ARG A 164 -11.91 3.64 -9.60
CA ARG A 164 -11.37 2.87 -10.73
C ARG A 164 -10.66 1.60 -10.28
N LEU A 165 -9.87 1.68 -9.20
CA LEU A 165 -9.20 0.51 -8.63
C LEU A 165 -10.22 -0.53 -8.12
N ASP A 166 -11.31 -0.08 -7.50
CA ASP A 166 -12.39 -0.93 -7.01
C ASP A 166 -13.15 -1.62 -8.14
N GLU A 167 -13.38 -0.95 -9.27
CA GLU A 167 -13.94 -1.57 -10.47
C GLU A 167 -13.07 -2.72 -10.98
N LEU A 168 -11.76 -2.47 -11.12
CA LEU A 168 -10.80 -3.48 -11.57
C LEU A 168 -10.69 -4.65 -10.59
N TYR A 169 -10.72 -4.37 -9.29
CA TYR A 169 -10.68 -5.40 -8.26
C TYR A 169 -11.89 -6.32 -8.33
N ARG A 170 -13.11 -5.76 -8.51
CA ARG A 170 -14.33 -6.56 -8.65
C ARG A 170 -14.31 -7.41 -9.92
N ALA A 171 -13.92 -6.83 -11.05
CA ALA A 171 -13.81 -7.55 -12.31
C ALA A 171 -12.83 -8.74 -12.21
N GLY A 172 -11.70 -8.55 -11.54
CA GLY A 172 -10.73 -9.63 -11.29
C GLY A 172 -11.24 -10.72 -10.36
N GLN A 173 -12.15 -10.42 -9.44
CA GLN A 173 -12.78 -11.41 -8.55
C GLN A 173 -13.85 -12.23 -9.30
N GLU A 174 -14.63 -11.60 -10.17
CA GLU A 174 -15.66 -12.28 -10.99
C GLU A 174 -15.03 -13.31 -11.94
N ASP A 175 -13.88 -12.99 -12.53
CA ASP A 175 -13.15 -13.90 -13.43
C ASP A 175 -12.54 -15.12 -12.70
N GLN A 176 -12.30 -15.02 -11.39
CA GLN A 176 -11.79 -16.11 -10.56
C GLN A 176 -12.89 -17.03 -9.98
N THR A 177 -14.16 -16.66 -10.14
CA THR A 177 -15.26 -17.51 -9.68
C THR A 177 -15.52 -18.59 -10.72
N PRO A 178 -15.33 -19.92 -10.40
CA PRO A 178 -15.61 -20.98 -11.35
C PRO A 178 -17.08 -20.90 -11.80
N PRO A 179 -17.39 -21.11 -13.09
CA PRO A 179 -18.78 -21.17 -13.51
C PRO A 179 -19.48 -22.27 -12.73
N ASP A 180 -20.62 -21.90 -12.10
CA ASP A 180 -21.50 -22.84 -11.40
C ASP A 180 -21.76 -24.06 -12.32
N ARG A 181 -21.24 -25.23 -11.96
CA ARG A 181 -21.50 -26.44 -12.73
C ARG A 181 -22.91 -26.89 -12.39
N PRO A 182 -23.79 -27.05 -13.39
CA PRO A 182 -25.10 -27.60 -13.21
C PRO A 182 -25.07 -29.06 -12.76
#